data_27fb5817b6ada2eb2104a1cd43ea0050
#
_entry.id   27fb5817b6ada2eb2104a1cd43ea0050
#
_cell.length_a   1.000
_cell.length_b   1.000
_cell.length_c   1.000
_cell.angle_alpha   90.00
_cell.angle_beta   90.00
_cell.angle_gamma   90.00
#
_symmetry.space_group_name_H-M   'P 1'
#
loop_
_entity.id
_entity.type
_entity.pdbx_description
1 polymer ?
#
loop_
_entity_poly.entity_id
_entity_poly.type
_entity_poly.pdbx_seq_one_letter_code
_entity_poly.pdbx_strand_id
1 'polypeptide(L)' 'MLMTKIELETGGSVWKLLVAEGDAVEQGQTLFILEVMKMEVPYEAPHAGTVAVLHIAEGDSVAEDDLALVIQA' A
#
# COMPACT_ATOMS: atom_id res chain seq x y z
N MET A 1 -2.53 5.28 -20.14
CA MET A 1 -2.86 5.32 -18.72
C MET A 1 -2.15 4.17 -18.01
N LEU A 2 -1.39 4.47 -16.96
CA LEU A 2 -0.61 3.46 -16.25
C LEU A 2 -1.32 3.08 -14.95
N MET A 3 -1.57 1.77 -14.77
CA MET A 3 -2.14 1.23 -13.56
C MET A 3 -1.10 0.31 -12.93
N THR A 4 -0.68 0.62 -11.70
CA THR A 4 0.33 -0.17 -11.02
C THR A 4 -0.29 -0.82 -9.78
N LYS A 5 -0.21 -2.14 -9.72
CA LYS A 5 -0.67 -2.90 -8.55
C LYS A 5 0.42 -2.94 -7.50
N ILE A 6 0.08 -2.60 -6.28
CA ILE A 6 0.99 -2.71 -5.14
C ILE A 6 0.63 -4.00 -4.42
N GLU A 7 1.45 -5.02 -4.64
CA GLU A 7 1.26 -6.33 -4.02
C GLU A 7 2.24 -6.50 -2.88
N LEU A 8 1.85 -7.28 -1.88
CA LEU A 8 2.66 -7.46 -0.69
C LEU A 8 3.75 -8.49 -0.93
N GLU A 9 4.97 -8.17 -0.51
CA GLU A 9 6.11 -9.08 -0.64
C GLU A 9 6.19 -10.07 0.53
N THR A 10 5.47 -9.80 1.61
CA THR A 10 5.47 -10.64 2.80
C THR A 10 4.14 -10.50 3.53
N GLY A 11 3.80 -11.49 4.33
CA GLY A 11 2.64 -11.42 5.22
C GLY A 11 2.94 -10.59 6.45
N GLY A 12 1.89 -10.10 7.09
CA GLY A 12 1.98 -9.31 8.32
C GLY A 12 0.65 -8.69 8.65
N SER A 13 0.68 -7.59 9.38
CA SER A 13 -0.52 -6.82 9.67
C SER A 13 -0.34 -5.36 9.26
N VAL A 14 -1.43 -4.72 8.85
CA VAL A 14 -1.40 -3.31 8.45
C VAL A 14 -1.40 -2.46 9.72
N TRP A 15 -0.23 -1.92 10.06
CA TRP A 15 -0.07 -1.12 11.27
C TRP A 15 -0.59 0.30 11.06
N LYS A 16 -0.26 0.92 9.92
CA LYS A 16 -0.71 2.26 9.57
C LYS A 16 -1.12 2.29 8.11
N LEU A 17 -2.24 2.93 7.83
CA LEU A 17 -2.69 3.21 6.47
C LEU A 17 -2.72 4.73 6.31
N LEU A 18 -1.90 5.26 5.41
CA LEU A 18 -1.64 6.70 5.29
C LEU A 18 -2.36 7.34 4.12
N VAL A 19 -3.07 6.54 3.31
CA VAL A 19 -3.79 7.04 2.12
C VAL A 19 -5.18 6.41 2.06
N ALA A 20 -6.05 7.03 1.25
CA ALA A 20 -7.40 6.53 0.99
C ALA A 20 -7.64 6.53 -0.52
N GLU A 21 -8.69 5.83 -0.96
CA GLU A 21 -9.08 5.88 -2.37
C GLU A 21 -9.34 7.32 -2.79
N GLY A 22 -8.83 7.67 -3.96
CA GLY A 22 -8.96 9.02 -4.50
C GLY A 22 -7.82 9.95 -4.13
N ASP A 23 -6.95 9.56 -3.19
CA ASP A 23 -5.83 10.42 -2.79
C ASP A 23 -4.79 10.50 -3.90
N ALA A 24 -4.26 11.70 -4.11
CA ALA A 24 -3.09 11.89 -4.96
C ALA A 24 -1.83 11.53 -4.18
N VAL A 25 -0.90 10.84 -4.81
CA VAL A 25 0.36 10.44 -4.19
C VAL A 25 1.53 10.82 -5.09
N GLU A 26 2.68 11.00 -4.47
CA GLU A 26 3.92 11.30 -5.18
C GLU A 26 4.86 10.09 -5.10
N GLN A 27 5.79 10.01 -6.04
CA GLN A 27 6.81 8.97 -6.03
C GLN A 27 7.58 9.02 -4.71
N GLY A 28 7.75 7.86 -4.07
CA GLY A 28 8.45 7.76 -2.79
C GLY A 28 7.61 8.06 -1.56
N GLN A 29 6.36 8.48 -1.75
CA GLN A 29 5.48 8.74 -0.62
C GLN A 29 5.08 7.43 0.05
N THR A 30 5.14 7.36 1.38
CA THR A 30 4.74 6.17 2.12
C THR A 30 3.21 6.01 2.06
N LEU A 31 2.77 4.86 1.59
CA LEU A 31 1.35 4.56 1.42
C LEU A 31 0.77 3.87 2.65
N PHE A 32 1.49 2.93 3.18
CA PHE A 32 1.11 2.20 4.39
C PHE A 32 2.35 1.54 4.99
N ILE A 33 2.21 1.09 6.23
CA ILE A 33 3.29 0.42 6.96
C ILE A 33 2.76 -0.90 7.48
N LEU A 34 3.46 -1.99 7.13
CA LEU A 34 3.17 -3.31 7.68
C LEU A 34 4.01 -3.54 8.92
N GLU A 35 3.45 -4.28 9.89
CA GLU A 35 4.23 -4.87 10.97
C GLU A 35 4.50 -6.33 10.60
N VAL A 36 5.77 -6.68 10.48
CA VAL A 36 6.22 -8.01 10.12
C VAL A 36 7.25 -8.43 11.17
N MET A 37 6.91 -9.43 11.98
CA MET A 37 7.81 -9.93 13.03
C MET A 37 8.32 -8.80 13.94
N LYS A 38 7.40 -7.92 14.35
CA LYS A 38 7.67 -6.75 15.22
C LYS A 38 8.54 -5.68 14.56
N MET A 39 8.72 -5.76 13.25
CA MET A 39 9.43 -4.73 12.48
C MET A 39 8.44 -3.97 11.61
N GLU A 40 8.67 -2.67 11.46
CA GLU A 40 7.85 -1.81 10.61
C GLU A 40 8.44 -1.80 9.21
N VAL A 41 7.61 -2.14 8.22
CA VAL A 41 8.01 -2.21 6.81
C VAL A 41 7.15 -1.23 6.01
N PRO A 42 7.70 -0.07 5.61
CA PRO A 42 6.94 0.90 4.82
C PRO A 42 6.86 0.49 3.36
N TYR A 43 5.70 0.76 2.75
CA TYR A 43 5.49 0.59 1.32
C TYR A 43 5.31 1.97 0.71
N GLU A 44 6.09 2.25 -0.33
CA GLU A 44 6.15 3.56 -0.96
C GLU A 44 5.58 3.51 -2.38
N ALA A 45 5.06 4.65 -2.85
CA ALA A 45 4.54 4.75 -4.19
C ALA A 45 5.70 4.68 -5.20
N PRO A 46 5.61 3.80 -6.21
CA PRO A 46 6.67 3.68 -7.23
C PRO A 46 6.67 4.83 -8.22
N HIS A 47 5.58 5.56 -8.31
CA HIS A 47 5.45 6.75 -9.17
C HIS A 47 4.30 7.59 -8.66
N ALA A 48 4.20 8.83 -9.13
CA ALA A 48 3.09 9.71 -8.81
C ALA A 48 1.80 9.22 -9.47
N GLY A 49 0.67 9.50 -8.86
CA GLY A 49 -0.63 9.13 -9.40
C GLY A 49 -1.72 9.27 -8.36
N THR A 50 -2.80 8.53 -8.56
CA THR A 50 -3.96 8.53 -7.67
C THR A 50 -4.25 7.12 -7.20
N VAL A 51 -4.62 6.97 -5.94
CA VAL A 51 -5.05 5.66 -5.40
C VAL A 51 -6.41 5.33 -6.01
N ALA A 52 -6.41 4.44 -7.00
CA ALA A 52 -7.63 4.08 -7.73
C ALA A 52 -8.48 3.09 -6.96
N VAL A 53 -7.85 2.11 -6.32
CA VAL A 53 -8.53 1.06 -5.55
C VAL A 53 -7.70 0.78 -4.30
N LEU A 54 -8.36 0.62 -3.17
CA LEU A 54 -7.72 0.28 -1.89
C LEU A 54 -8.38 -0.97 -1.33
N HIS A 55 -7.58 -2.01 -1.09
CA HIS A 55 -8.07 -3.32 -0.64
C HIS A 55 -7.74 -3.63 0.82
N ILE A 56 -6.97 -2.78 1.49
CA ILE A 56 -6.53 -3.04 2.87
C ILE A 56 -7.04 -1.94 3.80
N ALA A 57 -7.11 -2.27 5.09
CA ALA A 57 -7.45 -1.32 6.15
C ALA A 57 -6.52 -1.52 7.34
N GLU A 58 -6.40 -0.52 8.20
CA GLU A 58 -5.60 -0.65 9.42
C GLU A 58 -6.11 -1.82 10.26
N GLY A 59 -5.16 -2.62 10.74
CA GLY A 59 -5.47 -3.78 11.57
C GLY A 59 -5.67 -5.06 10.79
N ASP A 60 -5.75 -5.00 9.46
CA ASP A 60 -5.93 -6.21 8.64
C ASP A 60 -4.71 -7.12 8.72
N SER A 61 -4.96 -8.43 8.78
CA SER A 61 -3.94 -9.44 8.53
C SER A 61 -3.85 -9.67 7.03
N VAL A 62 -2.64 -9.64 6.51
CA VAL A 62 -2.39 -9.76 5.06
C VAL A 62 -1.34 -10.84 4.81
N ALA A 63 -1.34 -11.36 3.59
CA ALA A 63 -0.42 -12.42 3.17
C ALA A 63 0.43 -11.98 1.98
N GLU A 64 1.52 -12.69 1.76
CA GLU A 64 2.35 -12.51 0.57
C GLU A 64 1.50 -12.58 -0.68
N ASP A 65 1.75 -11.71 -1.64
CA ASP A 65 1.05 -11.58 -2.92
C ASP A 65 -0.36 -10.99 -2.83
N ASP A 66 -0.86 -10.66 -1.63
CA ASP A 66 -2.13 -9.96 -1.54
C ASP A 66 -2.02 -8.59 -2.24
N LEU A 67 -3.08 -8.21 -2.94
CA LEU A 67 -3.15 -6.89 -3.57
C LEU A 67 -3.56 -5.87 -2.53
N ALA A 68 -2.69 -4.89 -2.27
CA ALA A 68 -2.97 -3.85 -1.29
C ALA A 68 -3.75 -2.69 -1.90
N LEU A 69 -3.26 -2.15 -2.99
CA LEU A 69 -3.90 -1.03 -3.67
C LEU A 69 -3.40 -0.92 -5.11
N VAL A 70 -4.06 -0.07 -5.88
CA VAL A 70 -3.69 0.21 -7.28
C VAL A 70 -3.50 1.71 -7.44
N ILE A 71 -2.40 2.10 -8.06
CA ILE A 71 -2.11 3.49 -8.37
C ILE A 71 -2.31 3.71 -9.86
N GLN A 72 -3.06 4.74 -10.18
CA GLN A 72 -3.34 5.16 -11.56
C GLN A 72 -2.58 6.45 -11.84
N ALA A 73 -1.69 6.40 -12.80
CA ALA A 73 -0.95 7.58 -13.24
C ALA A 73 -1.67 8.28 -14.38
#